data_2457cdb95648660a8b4fe3412fec3ecb
#
_entry.id   2457cdb95648660a8b4fe3412fec3ecb
#
_cell.length_a   1.000
_cell.length_b   1.000
_cell.length_c   1.000
_cell.angle_alpha   90.00
_cell.angle_beta   90.00
_cell.angle_gamma   90.00
#
_symmetry.space_group_name_H-M   'P 1'
#
loop_
_entity.id
_entity.type
_entity.pdbx_description
1 polymer ?
#
loop_
_entity_poly.entity_id
_entity_poly.type
_entity_poly.pdbx_seq_one_letter_code
_entity_poly.pdbx_strand_id
1 'polypeptide(L)'
;MSEFPDLYAESKERKTAFEQASAVFESVGITYDDFIGYITECIRRFKPYVVVSHDLDGEYGHGTHVLCSAALTEAITCATDAECYPESANLYGTWEVQKTYLHLYGKNPIVMDFDVPLEHFEGKTAFEVSQEGFACHKSQHWTWFYKWMYGTEESPIKKASAIRKYSPCQYGLYDTKVGFDRIGGDFFENVKSYTQQERDAEREKEFVRDQVKLYFTMRRNYSDWKLILR
;
A
#
# COMPACT_ATOMS: atom_id res chain seq x y z
N MET A 1 19.61 6.41 0.84
CA MET A 1 19.45 6.69 -0.61
C MET A 1 19.10 5.34 -1.22
N SER A 2 18.06 5.26 -2.04
CA SER A 2 17.73 4.01 -2.73
C SER A 2 18.86 3.69 -3.72
N GLU A 3 19.28 2.43 -3.75
CA GLU A 3 20.28 1.92 -4.69
C GLU A 3 19.74 1.80 -6.13
N PHE A 4 18.42 2.05 -6.29
CA PHE A 4 17.73 1.88 -7.55
C PHE A 4 17.83 3.13 -8.43
N PRO A 5 18.10 2.97 -9.73
CA PRO A 5 18.23 4.09 -10.65
C PRO A 5 16.88 4.78 -10.87
N ASP A 6 16.92 6.10 -10.92
CA ASP A 6 15.78 6.89 -11.37
C ASP A 6 15.82 7.03 -12.90
N LEU A 7 14.74 6.64 -13.55
CA LEU A 7 14.66 6.58 -14.98
C LEU A 7 13.50 7.34 -15.54
N TYR A 8 13.83 8.23 -16.41
CA TYR A 8 12.88 8.90 -17.26
C TYR A 8 12.56 8.05 -18.50
N ALA A 9 11.58 7.16 -18.36
CA ALA A 9 10.98 6.45 -19.48
C ALA A 9 9.48 6.70 -19.45
N GLU A 10 8.97 7.47 -20.42
CA GLU A 10 7.54 7.69 -20.60
C GLU A 10 7.06 6.88 -21.79
N SER A 11 6.01 6.06 -21.60
CA SER A 11 5.27 5.44 -22.67
C SER A 11 3.78 5.45 -22.34
N LYS A 12 2.96 5.70 -23.36
CA LYS A 12 1.50 5.59 -23.23
C LYS A 12 1.03 4.15 -23.08
N GLU A 13 1.89 3.19 -23.39
CA GLU A 13 1.62 1.76 -23.25
C GLU A 13 2.35 1.24 -22.01
N ARG A 14 1.60 0.80 -21.01
CA ARG A 14 2.12 0.24 -19.75
C ARG A 14 3.21 -0.82 -19.99
N LYS A 15 2.98 -1.74 -20.93
CA LYS A 15 3.95 -2.81 -21.24
C LYS A 15 5.30 -2.24 -21.68
N THR A 16 5.29 -1.27 -22.58
CA THR A 16 6.50 -0.63 -23.09
C THR A 16 7.22 0.14 -21.98
N ALA A 17 6.48 0.88 -21.15
CA ALA A 17 7.04 1.59 -20.01
C ALA A 17 7.71 0.63 -19.00
N PHE A 18 7.07 -0.49 -18.71
CA PHE A 18 7.60 -1.54 -17.85
C PHE A 18 8.89 -2.15 -18.43
N GLU A 19 8.87 -2.56 -19.71
CA GLU A 19 10.02 -3.16 -20.38
C GLU A 19 11.23 -2.22 -20.43
N GLN A 20 11.01 -0.93 -20.70
CA GLN A 20 12.06 0.08 -20.69
C GLN A 20 12.66 0.27 -19.30
N ALA A 21 11.82 0.38 -18.26
CA ALA A 21 12.27 0.52 -16.89
C ALA A 21 13.05 -0.72 -16.42
N SER A 22 12.54 -1.93 -16.70
CA SER A 22 13.22 -3.18 -16.40
C SER A 22 14.60 -3.27 -17.05
N ALA A 23 14.69 -2.93 -18.35
CA ALA A 23 15.97 -2.98 -19.08
C ALA A 23 17.03 -2.09 -18.46
N VAL A 24 16.66 -0.98 -17.85
CA VAL A 24 17.65 -0.10 -17.21
C VAL A 24 18.03 -0.63 -15.83
N PHE A 25 17.13 -1.16 -15.04
CA PHE A 25 17.47 -1.87 -13.81
C PHE A 25 18.45 -3.02 -14.12
N GLU A 26 18.16 -3.81 -15.15
CA GLU A 26 19.05 -4.89 -15.62
C GLU A 26 20.43 -4.38 -16.07
N SER A 27 20.51 -3.19 -16.69
CA SER A 27 21.77 -2.60 -17.13
C SER A 27 22.72 -2.27 -15.98
N VAL A 28 22.22 -2.13 -14.77
CA VAL A 28 23.00 -1.94 -13.54
C VAL A 28 23.05 -3.20 -12.66
N GLY A 29 22.63 -4.35 -13.20
CA GLY A 29 22.71 -5.64 -12.54
C GLY A 29 21.59 -5.94 -11.55
N ILE A 30 20.47 -5.21 -11.62
CA ILE A 30 19.29 -5.41 -10.76
C ILE A 30 18.20 -6.00 -11.60
N THR A 31 17.71 -7.20 -11.25
CA THR A 31 16.57 -7.82 -11.92
C THR A 31 15.24 -7.33 -11.32
N TYR A 32 14.15 -7.56 -12.04
CA TYR A 32 12.82 -7.28 -11.51
C TYR A 32 12.52 -8.12 -10.25
N ASP A 33 13.01 -9.35 -10.19
CA ASP A 33 12.89 -10.23 -9.03
C ASP A 33 13.66 -9.68 -7.80
N ASP A 34 14.86 -9.16 -7.99
CA ASP A 34 15.62 -8.48 -6.93
C ASP A 34 14.81 -7.29 -6.36
N PHE A 35 14.10 -6.57 -7.23
CA PHE A 35 13.28 -5.43 -6.80
C PHE A 35 12.05 -5.87 -6.01
N ILE A 36 11.37 -6.94 -6.42
CA ILE A 36 10.28 -7.55 -5.64
C ILE A 36 10.81 -8.01 -4.27
N GLY A 37 11.96 -8.70 -4.25
CA GLY A 37 12.62 -9.17 -3.04
C GLY A 37 12.92 -8.03 -2.06
N TYR A 38 13.46 -6.92 -2.56
CA TYR A 38 13.72 -5.72 -1.77
C TYR A 38 12.45 -5.12 -1.15
N ILE A 39 11.38 -4.98 -1.93
CA ILE A 39 10.10 -4.46 -1.42
C ILE A 39 9.50 -5.42 -0.39
N THR A 40 9.57 -6.73 -0.66
CA THR A 40 9.12 -7.78 0.27
C THR A 40 9.86 -7.69 1.61
N GLU A 41 11.18 -7.53 1.58
CA GLU A 41 11.99 -7.30 2.78
C GLU A 41 11.56 -6.03 3.53
N CYS A 42 11.36 -4.93 2.81
CA CYS A 42 10.88 -3.68 3.41
C CYS A 42 9.52 -3.88 4.11
N ILE A 43 8.57 -4.57 3.48
CA ILE A 43 7.25 -4.85 4.08
C ILE A 43 7.41 -5.68 5.35
N ARG A 44 8.21 -6.74 5.34
CA ARG A 44 8.46 -7.60 6.50
C ARG A 44 9.18 -6.87 7.63
N ARG A 45 10.15 -6.04 7.30
CA ARG A 45 10.94 -5.27 8.25
C ARG A 45 10.14 -4.18 8.94
N PHE A 46 9.38 -3.39 8.17
CA PHE A 46 8.66 -2.22 8.70
C PHE A 46 7.23 -2.54 9.14
N LYS A 47 6.68 -3.66 8.72
CA LYS A 47 5.36 -4.16 9.11
C LYS A 47 4.23 -3.13 8.94
N PRO A 48 4.09 -2.51 7.75
CA PRO A 48 3.07 -1.49 7.53
C PRO A 48 1.68 -2.13 7.53
N TYR A 49 0.72 -1.49 8.18
CA TYR A 49 -0.69 -1.91 8.10
C TYR A 49 -1.32 -1.48 6.78
N VAL A 50 -0.91 -0.33 6.28
CA VAL A 50 -1.40 0.27 5.05
C VAL A 50 -0.22 0.60 4.15
N VAL A 51 -0.36 0.30 2.86
CA VAL A 51 0.62 0.66 1.84
C VAL A 51 -0.07 1.51 0.78
N VAL A 52 0.61 2.56 0.35
CA VAL A 52 0.15 3.46 -0.71
C VAL A 52 1.22 3.54 -1.80
N SER A 53 0.81 3.44 -3.05
CA SER A 53 1.72 3.51 -4.19
C SER A 53 1.09 4.22 -5.38
N HIS A 54 1.85 4.30 -6.48
CA HIS A 54 1.37 4.72 -7.79
C HIS A 54 0.28 3.78 -8.32
N ASP A 55 -0.50 4.24 -9.29
CA ASP A 55 -1.41 3.36 -10.01
C ASP A 55 -0.65 2.34 -10.89
N LEU A 56 -1.39 1.38 -11.42
CA LEU A 56 -0.80 0.31 -12.23
C LEU A 56 -0.24 0.81 -13.58
N ASP A 57 -0.70 1.98 -14.05
CA ASP A 57 -0.26 2.59 -15.30
C ASP A 57 0.82 3.66 -15.08
N GLY A 58 1.31 3.80 -13.82
CA GLY A 58 2.35 4.75 -13.44
C GLY A 58 1.90 6.19 -13.57
N GLU A 59 0.61 6.47 -13.33
CA GLU A 59 -0.06 7.78 -13.36
C GLU A 59 -0.09 8.40 -14.76
N TYR A 60 1.04 8.83 -15.26
CA TYR A 60 1.20 9.42 -16.61
C TYR A 60 2.09 8.57 -17.52
N GLY A 61 2.26 7.29 -17.20
CA GLY A 61 3.06 6.34 -18.01
C GLY A 61 4.56 6.37 -17.70
N HIS A 62 4.95 6.85 -16.52
CA HIS A 62 6.35 6.85 -16.10
C HIS A 62 6.82 5.42 -15.79
N GLY A 63 7.86 4.96 -16.49
CA GLY A 63 8.30 3.56 -16.43
C GLY A 63 8.66 3.07 -15.02
N THR A 64 9.38 3.87 -14.24
CA THR A 64 9.75 3.50 -12.85
C THR A 64 8.51 3.42 -11.96
N HIS A 65 7.48 4.27 -12.15
CA HIS A 65 6.23 4.19 -11.39
C HIS A 65 5.46 2.92 -11.73
N VAL A 66 5.41 2.54 -13.01
CA VAL A 66 4.81 1.26 -13.47
C VAL A 66 5.53 0.08 -12.85
N LEU A 67 6.86 0.09 -12.87
CA LEU A 67 7.69 -0.96 -12.29
C LEU A 67 7.47 -1.06 -10.77
N CYS A 68 7.46 0.07 -10.07
CA CYS A 68 7.21 0.14 -8.63
C CYS A 68 5.86 -0.44 -8.23
N SER A 69 4.78 -0.04 -8.92
CA SER A 69 3.44 -0.53 -8.58
C SER A 69 3.27 -2.02 -8.92
N ALA A 70 3.86 -2.49 -10.03
CA ALA A 70 3.87 -3.91 -10.37
C ALA A 70 4.62 -4.72 -9.31
N ALA A 71 5.85 -4.35 -8.97
CA ALA A 71 6.65 -5.05 -7.96
C ALA A 71 6.00 -5.03 -6.58
N LEU A 72 5.38 -3.92 -6.18
CA LEU A 72 4.67 -3.81 -4.91
C LEU A 72 3.49 -4.78 -4.83
N THR A 73 2.68 -4.89 -5.89
CA THR A 73 1.51 -5.79 -5.88
C THR A 73 1.90 -7.26 -5.75
N GLU A 74 3.06 -7.66 -6.28
CA GLU A 74 3.64 -8.99 -6.08
C GLU A 74 4.26 -9.13 -4.69
N ALA A 75 5.03 -8.16 -4.23
CA ALA A 75 5.69 -8.15 -2.94
C ALA A 75 4.72 -8.25 -1.75
N ILE A 76 3.53 -7.65 -1.84
CA ILE A 76 2.49 -7.77 -0.82
C ILE A 76 2.07 -9.23 -0.62
N THR A 77 1.94 -9.99 -1.70
CA THR A 77 1.63 -11.43 -1.64
C THR A 77 2.82 -12.21 -1.10
N CYS A 78 4.02 -11.96 -1.62
CA CYS A 78 5.26 -12.59 -1.16
C CYS A 78 5.51 -12.34 0.34
N ALA A 79 5.18 -11.18 0.86
CA ALA A 79 5.40 -10.86 2.27
C ALA A 79 4.65 -11.79 3.24
N THR A 80 3.55 -12.40 2.81
CA THR A 80 2.77 -13.36 3.61
C THR A 80 3.29 -14.79 3.55
N ASP A 81 4.12 -15.13 2.56
CA ASP A 81 4.62 -16.47 2.31
C ASP A 81 6.09 -16.61 2.74
N ALA A 82 6.38 -17.50 3.68
CA ALA A 82 7.73 -17.71 4.20
C ALA A 82 8.68 -18.32 3.15
N GLU A 83 8.17 -19.02 2.16
CA GLU A 83 8.97 -19.64 1.08
C GLU A 83 9.35 -18.62 0.00
N CYS A 84 8.63 -17.52 -0.10
CA CYS A 84 8.95 -16.41 -0.98
C CYS A 84 10.01 -15.52 -0.31
N TYR A 85 11.22 -15.40 -0.88
CA TYR A 85 12.36 -14.71 -0.28
C TYR A 85 12.63 -15.13 1.18
N PRO A 86 13.00 -16.40 1.42
CA PRO A 86 13.07 -17.00 2.76
C PRO A 86 14.07 -16.32 3.69
N GLU A 87 15.11 -15.69 3.15
CA GLU A 87 16.11 -14.97 3.96
C GLU A 87 15.46 -13.83 4.75
N SER A 88 14.66 -12.99 4.10
CA SER A 88 13.95 -11.90 4.78
C SER A 88 12.83 -12.41 5.69
N ALA A 89 12.20 -13.55 5.35
CA ALA A 89 11.22 -14.20 6.21
C ALA A 89 11.87 -14.73 7.51
N ASN A 90 13.05 -15.30 7.42
CA ASN A 90 13.80 -15.78 8.59
C ASN A 90 14.25 -14.64 9.51
N LEU A 91 14.59 -13.46 8.93
CA LEU A 91 15.05 -12.31 9.71
C LEU A 91 13.90 -11.53 10.39
N TYR A 92 12.80 -11.34 9.68
CA TYR A 92 11.74 -10.42 10.11
C TYR A 92 10.38 -11.09 10.34
N GLY A 93 10.23 -12.36 9.96
CA GLY A 93 8.94 -13.06 9.88
C GLY A 93 8.14 -12.63 8.68
N THR A 94 6.99 -13.28 8.47
CA THR A 94 6.01 -12.89 7.47
C THR A 94 5.17 -11.70 7.95
N TRP A 95 4.57 -10.97 7.00
CA TRP A 95 3.69 -9.86 7.33
C TRP A 95 2.54 -9.75 6.33
N GLU A 96 1.33 -9.51 6.83
CA GLU A 96 0.15 -9.25 6.01
C GLU A 96 -0.21 -7.77 6.06
N VAL A 97 -0.13 -7.11 4.90
CA VAL A 97 -0.61 -5.73 4.71
C VAL A 97 -2.14 -5.77 4.71
N GLN A 98 -2.77 -4.98 5.58
CA GLN A 98 -4.23 -5.02 5.72
C GLN A 98 -4.96 -4.27 4.61
N LYS A 99 -4.36 -3.19 4.09
CA LYS A 99 -4.95 -2.39 3.01
C LYS A 99 -3.87 -1.86 2.08
N THR A 100 -4.16 -1.90 0.80
CA THR A 100 -3.30 -1.33 -0.23
C THR A 100 -4.09 -0.33 -1.06
N TYR A 101 -3.59 0.88 -1.16
CA TYR A 101 -4.15 1.93 -1.98
C TYR A 101 -3.22 2.28 -3.13
N LEU A 102 -3.81 2.56 -4.28
CA LEU A 102 -3.08 3.09 -5.42
C LEU A 102 -3.63 4.47 -5.79
N HIS A 103 -2.71 5.40 -6.05
CA HIS A 103 -3.04 6.75 -6.51
C HIS A 103 -3.80 6.67 -7.82
N LEU A 104 -4.85 7.43 -7.98
CA LEU A 104 -5.74 7.47 -9.15
C LEU A 104 -6.48 6.15 -9.48
N TYR A 105 -6.40 5.12 -8.64
CA TYR A 105 -7.13 3.88 -8.86
C TYR A 105 -8.64 4.09 -8.64
N GLY A 106 -9.47 3.64 -9.59
CA GLY A 106 -10.87 4.04 -9.64
C GLY A 106 -11.83 3.24 -8.74
N LYS A 107 -11.36 2.19 -8.03
CA LYS A 107 -12.23 1.34 -7.21
C LYS A 107 -12.22 1.81 -5.76
N ASN A 108 -13.42 1.90 -5.18
CA ASN A 108 -13.63 2.32 -3.78
C ASN A 108 -12.74 3.51 -3.39
N PRO A 109 -12.84 4.65 -4.11
CA PRO A 109 -11.93 5.75 -3.93
C PRO A 109 -12.20 6.50 -2.63
N ILE A 110 -11.12 6.92 -1.99
CA ILE A 110 -11.12 7.96 -0.97
C ILE A 110 -10.47 9.21 -1.53
N VAL A 111 -10.89 10.37 -1.02
CA VAL A 111 -10.33 11.67 -1.38
C VAL A 111 -9.70 12.27 -0.13
N MET A 112 -8.38 12.39 -0.15
CA MET A 112 -7.63 13.01 0.93
C MET A 112 -7.72 14.54 0.82
N ASP A 113 -8.04 15.19 1.92
CA ASP A 113 -8.04 16.65 1.99
C ASP A 113 -6.65 17.16 2.37
N PHE A 114 -5.85 17.51 1.37
CA PHE A 114 -4.53 18.11 1.55
C PHE A 114 -4.57 19.64 1.69
N ASP A 115 -5.75 20.23 1.69
CA ASP A 115 -5.95 21.67 1.86
C ASP A 115 -6.27 22.08 3.31
N VAL A 116 -6.29 21.11 4.23
CA VAL A 116 -6.46 21.35 5.67
C VAL A 116 -5.15 21.87 6.27
N PRO A 117 -5.19 22.98 7.06
CA PRO A 117 -4.02 23.47 7.76
C PRO A 117 -3.46 22.46 8.77
N LEU A 118 -2.15 22.29 8.77
CA LEU A 118 -1.42 21.40 9.68
C LEU A 118 -0.85 22.20 10.85
N GLU A 119 -1.22 21.86 12.08
CA GLU A 119 -0.81 22.54 13.30
C GLU A 119 0.73 22.60 13.45
N HIS A 120 1.40 21.45 13.20
CA HIS A 120 2.86 21.35 13.35
C HIS A 120 3.67 21.98 12.19
N PHE A 121 2.99 22.55 11.19
CA PHE A 121 3.60 23.25 10.06
C PHE A 121 3.17 24.72 9.98
N GLU A 122 2.99 25.35 11.14
CA GLU A 122 2.65 26.78 11.25
C GLU A 122 1.35 27.16 10.51
N GLY A 123 0.43 26.20 10.40
CA GLY A 123 -0.85 26.39 9.70
C GLY A 123 -0.76 26.25 8.18
N LYS A 124 0.39 25.88 7.61
CA LYS A 124 0.49 25.50 6.20
C LYS A 124 -0.29 24.21 5.94
N THR A 125 -0.87 24.11 4.76
CA THR A 125 -1.52 22.88 4.30
C THR A 125 -0.48 21.85 3.86
N ALA A 126 -0.86 20.56 3.79
CA ALA A 126 0.01 19.52 3.26
C ALA A 126 0.42 19.83 1.82
N PHE A 127 -0.48 20.45 1.04
CA PHE A 127 -0.18 20.86 -0.33
C PHE A 127 0.87 21.99 -0.39
N GLU A 128 0.78 23.02 0.45
CA GLU A 128 1.80 24.08 0.53
C GLU A 128 3.17 23.52 0.92
N VAL A 129 3.23 22.62 1.89
CA VAL A 129 4.47 21.93 2.27
C VAL A 129 5.03 21.08 1.12
N SER A 130 4.15 20.40 0.37
CA SER A 130 4.59 19.63 -0.81
C SER A 130 5.15 20.52 -1.92
N GLN A 131 4.59 21.71 -2.12
CA GLN A 131 5.13 22.70 -3.06
C GLN A 131 6.54 23.17 -2.66
N GLU A 132 6.77 23.40 -1.36
CA GLU A 132 8.11 23.74 -0.85
C GLU A 132 9.10 22.58 -1.09
N GLY A 133 8.68 21.35 -0.83
CA GLY A 133 9.49 20.15 -1.13
C GLY A 133 9.79 20.02 -2.61
N PHE A 134 8.79 20.18 -3.48
CA PHE A 134 8.98 20.13 -4.93
C PHE A 134 9.91 21.26 -5.44
N ALA A 135 9.91 22.44 -4.81
CA ALA A 135 10.85 23.51 -5.15
C ALA A 135 12.32 23.12 -4.98
N CYS A 136 12.62 22.09 -4.18
CA CYS A 136 13.96 21.52 -4.05
C CYS A 136 14.35 20.58 -5.21
N HIS A 137 13.38 20.10 -5.98
CA HIS A 137 13.56 19.18 -7.11
C HIS A 137 13.93 19.93 -8.39
N LYS A 138 15.16 20.48 -8.43
CA LYS A 138 15.63 21.40 -9.47
C LYS A 138 15.50 20.89 -10.89
N SER A 139 15.68 19.57 -11.11
CA SER A 139 15.56 18.94 -12.44
C SER A 139 14.14 18.95 -13.00
N GLN A 140 13.12 19.21 -12.19
CA GLN A 140 11.70 19.21 -12.62
C GLN A 140 11.14 20.61 -12.90
N HIS A 141 11.87 21.70 -12.58
CA HIS A 141 11.36 23.06 -12.69
C HIS A 141 11.03 23.51 -14.12
N TRP A 142 11.58 22.86 -15.12
CA TRP A 142 11.35 23.16 -16.54
C TRP A 142 10.45 22.14 -17.24
N THR A 143 9.89 21.18 -16.48
CA THR A 143 8.95 20.17 -16.99
C THR A 143 7.52 20.68 -16.90
N TRP A 144 6.58 19.95 -17.55
CA TRP A 144 5.15 20.21 -17.42
C TRP A 144 4.65 20.06 -15.98
N PHE A 145 5.35 19.29 -15.16
CA PHE A 145 5.04 19.04 -13.76
C PHE A 145 5.10 20.32 -12.90
N TYR A 146 5.98 21.26 -13.27
CA TYR A 146 6.02 22.55 -12.59
C TYR A 146 4.71 23.32 -12.73
N LYS A 147 4.15 23.38 -13.95
CA LYS A 147 2.84 24.00 -14.18
C LYS A 147 1.70 23.24 -13.51
N TRP A 148 1.79 21.92 -13.46
CA TRP A 148 0.83 21.08 -12.76
C TRP A 148 0.81 21.38 -11.25
N MET A 149 1.99 21.63 -10.64
CA MET A 149 2.13 21.89 -9.21
C MET A 149 1.83 23.36 -8.83
N TYR A 150 2.25 24.31 -9.63
CA TYR A 150 2.18 25.74 -9.28
C TYR A 150 1.18 26.56 -10.12
N GLY A 151 0.72 26.05 -11.26
CA GLY A 151 -0.07 26.81 -12.22
C GLY A 151 0.78 27.80 -13.04
N THR A 152 0.18 28.92 -13.38
CA THR A 152 0.84 30.04 -14.08
C THR A 152 0.79 31.31 -13.22
N GLU A 153 1.52 32.34 -13.61
CA GLU A 153 1.49 33.66 -12.91
C GLU A 153 0.05 34.24 -12.88
N GLU A 154 -0.69 34.09 -13.98
CA GLU A 154 -2.09 34.57 -14.10
C GLU A 154 -3.09 33.66 -13.34
N SER A 155 -2.75 32.39 -13.16
CA SER A 155 -3.61 31.39 -12.50
C SER A 155 -2.80 30.45 -11.63
N PRO A 156 -2.34 30.94 -10.46
CA PRO A 156 -1.54 30.12 -9.54
C PRO A 156 -2.40 29.05 -8.86
N ILE A 157 -1.87 27.85 -8.73
CA ILE A 157 -2.49 26.77 -7.97
C ILE A 157 -2.10 26.89 -6.51
N LYS A 158 -3.10 27.09 -5.65
CA LYS A 158 -2.93 27.28 -4.20
C LYS A 158 -3.53 26.15 -3.37
N LYS A 159 -4.25 25.23 -4.00
CA LYS A 159 -4.96 24.13 -3.34
C LYS A 159 -4.79 22.84 -4.13
N ALA A 160 -4.58 21.74 -3.44
CA ALA A 160 -4.56 20.41 -4.04
C ALA A 160 -5.86 20.07 -4.77
N SER A 161 -7.00 20.48 -4.19
CA SER A 161 -8.33 20.28 -4.77
C SER A 161 -8.58 20.99 -6.11
N ALA A 162 -7.75 21.99 -6.46
CA ALA A 162 -7.81 22.65 -7.75
C ALA A 162 -7.19 21.82 -8.89
N ILE A 163 -6.36 20.83 -8.57
CA ILE A 163 -5.70 19.96 -9.53
C ILE A 163 -6.63 18.82 -9.89
N ARG A 164 -7.20 18.86 -11.10
CA ARG A 164 -8.15 17.84 -11.58
C ARG A 164 -7.48 16.69 -12.33
N LYS A 165 -6.53 17.02 -13.22
CA LYS A 165 -5.79 16.01 -13.97
C LYS A 165 -4.67 15.43 -13.10
N TYR A 166 -4.63 14.12 -12.94
CA TYR A 166 -3.73 13.44 -12.01
C TYR A 166 -3.85 14.02 -10.60
N SER A 167 -5.10 14.11 -10.10
CA SER A 167 -5.39 14.71 -8.79
C SER A 167 -4.54 14.08 -7.69
N PRO A 168 -3.78 14.87 -6.92
CA PRO A 168 -2.96 14.33 -5.83
C PRO A 168 -3.80 13.78 -4.66
N CYS A 169 -5.08 14.10 -4.63
CA CYS A 169 -5.98 13.77 -3.52
C CYS A 169 -6.68 12.41 -3.67
N GLN A 170 -6.65 11.78 -4.85
CA GLN A 170 -7.50 10.62 -5.14
C GLN A 170 -6.74 9.31 -5.03
N TYR A 171 -7.22 8.42 -4.18
CA TYR A 171 -6.66 7.08 -3.96
C TYR A 171 -7.76 6.04 -4.00
N GLY A 172 -7.53 4.92 -4.66
CA GLY A 172 -8.46 3.79 -4.70
C GLY A 172 -7.96 2.60 -3.91
N LEU A 173 -8.87 1.87 -3.29
CA LEU A 173 -8.56 0.65 -2.55
C LEU A 173 -8.30 -0.49 -3.55
N TYR A 174 -7.03 -0.91 -3.65
CA TYR A 174 -6.58 -1.97 -4.54
C TYR A 174 -6.81 -3.36 -3.93
N ASP A 175 -6.39 -3.54 -2.68
CA ASP A 175 -6.57 -4.79 -1.92
C ASP A 175 -6.90 -4.50 -0.44
N THR A 176 -7.68 -5.38 0.18
CA THR A 176 -8.03 -5.28 1.59
C THR A 176 -8.26 -6.64 2.23
N LYS A 177 -7.76 -6.81 3.46
CA LYS A 177 -8.01 -7.96 4.34
C LYS A 177 -9.02 -7.62 5.45
N VAL A 178 -9.44 -6.34 5.56
CA VAL A 178 -10.26 -5.83 6.65
C VAL A 178 -11.58 -5.20 6.21
N GLY A 179 -11.94 -5.36 4.95
CA GLY A 179 -13.19 -4.85 4.37
C GLY A 179 -13.04 -3.53 3.64
N PHE A 180 -14.13 -3.16 2.95
CA PHE A 180 -14.18 -1.96 2.12
C PHE A 180 -14.37 -0.70 2.98
N ASP A 181 -13.86 0.42 2.46
CA ASP A 181 -14.06 1.73 3.06
C ASP A 181 -15.49 2.22 2.86
N ARG A 182 -15.96 3.05 3.78
CA ARG A 182 -17.13 3.85 3.57
C ARG A 182 -16.83 5.00 2.61
N ILE A 183 -17.87 5.55 2.01
CA ILE A 183 -17.71 6.78 1.22
C ILE A 183 -17.21 7.89 2.16
N GLY A 184 -16.04 8.46 1.83
CA GLY A 184 -15.37 9.45 2.67
C GLY A 184 -14.54 8.88 3.82
N GLY A 185 -14.31 7.56 3.86
CA GLY A 185 -13.39 6.90 4.79
C GLY A 185 -11.94 7.36 4.63
N ASP A 186 -11.09 6.91 5.52
CA ASP A 186 -9.64 7.17 5.48
C ASP A 186 -8.85 5.87 5.27
N PHE A 187 -7.54 6.00 5.10
CA PHE A 187 -6.63 4.86 4.90
C PHE A 187 -6.68 3.83 6.03
N PHE A 188 -7.04 4.23 7.25
CA PHE A 188 -7.01 3.39 8.44
C PHE A 188 -8.39 2.86 8.84
N GLU A 189 -9.45 3.12 8.06
CA GLU A 189 -10.77 2.56 8.37
C GLU A 189 -10.70 1.04 8.43
N ASN A 190 -11.22 0.46 9.51
CA ASN A 190 -11.19 -0.97 9.84
C ASN A 190 -9.79 -1.58 10.06
N VAL A 191 -8.71 -0.81 9.99
CA VAL A 191 -7.36 -1.32 10.24
C VAL A 191 -7.20 -1.68 11.71
N LYS A 192 -6.69 -2.89 11.97
CA LYS A 192 -6.44 -3.39 13.32
C LYS A 192 -4.96 -3.28 13.64
N SER A 193 -4.62 -2.72 14.80
CA SER A 193 -3.25 -2.75 15.30
C SER A 193 -2.77 -4.19 15.57
N TYR A 194 -1.47 -4.41 15.60
CA TYR A 194 -0.88 -5.72 15.93
C TYR A 194 -1.43 -6.28 17.27
N THR A 195 -1.49 -5.44 18.31
CA THR A 195 -2.05 -5.82 19.60
C THR A 195 -3.54 -6.21 19.54
N GLN A 196 -4.31 -5.61 18.64
CA GLN A 196 -5.70 -5.99 18.44
C GLN A 196 -5.81 -7.32 17.68
N GLN A 197 -4.95 -7.56 16.70
CA GLN A 197 -4.89 -8.82 15.97
C GLN A 197 -4.51 -9.99 16.88
N GLU A 198 -3.51 -9.80 17.76
CA GLU A 198 -3.12 -10.81 18.76
C GLU A 198 -4.28 -11.15 19.70
N ARG A 199 -4.99 -10.15 20.21
CA ARG A 199 -6.17 -10.35 21.06
C ARG A 199 -7.30 -11.09 20.36
N ASP A 200 -7.57 -10.74 19.11
CA ASP A 200 -8.62 -11.39 18.31
C ASP A 200 -8.23 -12.85 18.04
N ALA A 201 -6.99 -13.12 17.68
CA ALA A 201 -6.49 -14.49 17.45
C ALA A 201 -6.53 -15.35 18.73
N GLU A 202 -6.23 -14.80 19.90
CA GLU A 202 -6.30 -15.52 21.16
C GLU A 202 -7.75 -15.84 21.56
N ARG A 203 -8.68 -14.89 21.36
CA ARG A 203 -10.15 -15.12 21.54
C ARG A 203 -10.66 -16.21 20.62
N GLU A 204 -10.24 -16.24 19.38
CA GLU A 204 -10.62 -17.30 18.44
C GLU A 204 -10.12 -18.67 18.88
N LYS A 205 -8.88 -18.75 19.34
CA LYS A 205 -8.32 -20.00 19.92
C LYS A 205 -9.09 -20.45 21.17
N GLU A 206 -9.49 -19.54 22.04
CA GLU A 206 -10.34 -19.85 23.20
C GLU A 206 -11.71 -20.38 22.77
N PHE A 207 -12.35 -19.69 21.84
CA PHE A 207 -13.64 -20.11 21.31
C PHE A 207 -13.58 -21.53 20.71
N VAL A 208 -12.57 -21.82 19.89
CA VAL A 208 -12.37 -23.17 19.32
C VAL A 208 -12.15 -24.21 20.45
N ARG A 209 -11.32 -23.89 21.44
CA ARG A 209 -11.11 -24.79 22.61
C ARG A 209 -12.41 -25.10 23.35
N ASP A 210 -13.27 -24.10 23.55
CA ASP A 210 -14.55 -24.27 24.24
C ASP A 210 -15.54 -25.08 23.41
N GLN A 211 -15.59 -24.88 22.09
CA GLN A 211 -16.40 -25.71 21.20
C GLN A 211 -15.96 -27.18 21.22
N VAL A 212 -14.66 -27.42 21.22
CA VAL A 212 -14.10 -28.79 21.33
C VAL A 212 -14.47 -29.43 22.66
N LYS A 213 -14.32 -28.71 23.78
CA LYS A 213 -14.74 -29.20 25.12
C LYS A 213 -16.23 -29.54 25.15
N LEU A 214 -17.07 -28.65 24.62
CA LEU A 214 -18.51 -28.86 24.55
C LEU A 214 -18.85 -30.11 23.76
N TYR A 215 -18.25 -30.30 22.58
CA TYR A 215 -18.43 -31.49 21.74
C TYR A 215 -18.10 -32.79 22.49
N PHE A 216 -16.95 -32.84 23.16
CA PHE A 216 -16.56 -34.03 23.94
C PHE A 216 -17.46 -34.27 25.16
N THR A 217 -17.93 -33.24 25.81
CA THR A 217 -18.86 -33.34 26.92
C THR A 217 -20.21 -33.89 26.46
N MET A 218 -20.74 -33.35 25.36
CA MET A 218 -22.00 -33.88 24.76
C MET A 218 -21.86 -35.33 24.34
N ARG A 219 -20.73 -35.72 23.75
CA ARG A 219 -20.47 -37.08 23.31
C ARG A 219 -20.35 -38.05 24.50
N ARG A 220 -19.72 -37.63 25.60
CA ARG A 220 -19.66 -38.42 26.85
C ARG A 220 -21.04 -38.63 27.42
N ASN A 221 -21.83 -37.59 27.59
CA ASN A 221 -23.21 -37.70 28.09
C ASN A 221 -24.08 -38.61 27.23
N TYR A 222 -23.93 -38.52 25.89
CA TYR A 222 -24.65 -39.41 24.98
C TYR A 222 -24.25 -40.89 25.13
N SER A 223 -23.01 -41.20 25.43
CA SER A 223 -22.52 -42.53 25.69
C SER A 223 -23.06 -43.08 27.03
N ASP A 224 -23.15 -42.21 28.06
CA ASP A 224 -23.69 -42.57 29.37
C ASP A 224 -25.21 -42.86 29.30
N TRP A 225 -25.99 -42.12 28.52
CA TRP A 225 -27.40 -42.40 28.26
C TRP A 225 -27.65 -43.75 27.55
N LYS A 226 -26.76 -44.14 26.64
CA LYS A 226 -26.86 -45.48 26.01
C LYS A 226 -26.56 -46.65 26.96
N LEU A 227 -25.83 -46.40 28.05
CA LEU A 227 -25.57 -47.42 29.07
C LEU A 227 -26.73 -47.58 30.06
N ILE A 228 -27.54 -46.53 30.24
CA ILE A 228 -28.70 -46.55 31.12
C ILE A 228 -29.95 -47.18 30.45
N LEU A 229 -30.00 -47.21 29.11
CA LEU A 229 -31.10 -47.75 28.33
C LEU A 229 -30.87 -49.22 27.87
N ARG A 230 -29.83 -49.89 28.36
CA ARG A 230 -29.59 -51.33 28.24
C ARG A 230 -29.86 -52.03 29.56
#